data_c166ccf5a56a7639bca8e465b890c607
#
_entry.id   c166ccf5a56a7639bca8e465b890c607
#
_cell.length_a   1.000
_cell.length_b   1.000
_cell.length_c   1.000
_cell.angle_alpha   90.00
_cell.angle_beta   90.00
_cell.angle_gamma   90.00
#
_symmetry.space_group_name_H-M   'P 1'
#
loop_
_entity.id
_entity.type
_entity.pdbx_description
1 polymer ?
#
loop_
_entity_poly.entity_id
_entity_poly.type
_entity_poly.pdbx_seq_one_letter_code
_entity_poly.pdbx_strand_id
1 'polypeptide(L)'
;YIGKAAVLSNRVRSYFQKGTDHSPKHTVLVSHIADLETIVTRSELEALILESNLIKQHRPRFNVVLRDDKQYPYLRLPIKEDFPRLSIVRRVQQDGALYYGPYTPAGALRETLKVIKKAFPLATCTIEIDGKAERACIEFEIKRCMAPCTGNQSKEDYHHIVAQVRQFLEGRDHELLDDLR
;
A
#
# COMPACT_ATOMS: atom_id res chain seq x y z
N TYR A 1 16.46 -13.44 -14.86
CA TYR A 1 16.00 -12.07 -15.12
C TYR A 1 14.48 -12.03 -15.24
N ILE A 2 13.85 -11.03 -14.64
CA ILE A 2 12.41 -10.80 -14.72
C ILE A 2 12.22 -9.38 -15.24
N GLY A 3 11.24 -9.16 -16.13
CA GLY A 3 10.96 -7.85 -16.69
C GLY A 3 9.59 -7.77 -17.33
N LYS A 4 9.04 -6.55 -17.45
CA LYS A 4 7.77 -6.28 -18.10
C LYS A 4 7.93 -5.57 -19.44
N ALA A 5 6.95 -5.69 -20.30
CA ALA A 5 6.85 -4.94 -21.55
C ALA A 5 5.39 -4.83 -22.01
N ALA A 6 5.06 -3.73 -22.69
CA ALA A 6 3.76 -3.60 -23.36
C ALA A 6 3.61 -4.59 -24.51
N VAL A 7 4.72 -4.89 -25.21
CA VAL A 7 4.77 -5.87 -26.32
C VAL A 7 5.92 -6.83 -26.03
N LEU A 8 5.60 -8.03 -25.51
CA LEU A 8 6.57 -9.03 -25.10
C LEU A 8 7.46 -9.50 -26.25
N SER A 9 6.90 -9.72 -27.45
CA SER A 9 7.67 -10.16 -28.63
C SER A 9 8.79 -9.18 -29.02
N ASN A 10 8.50 -7.87 -28.97
CA ASN A 10 9.51 -6.84 -29.24
C ASN A 10 10.59 -6.83 -28.16
N ARG A 11 10.18 -6.97 -26.91
CA ARG A 11 11.10 -7.01 -25.77
C ARG A 11 12.04 -8.21 -25.86
N VAL A 12 11.52 -9.38 -26.13
CA VAL A 12 12.32 -10.60 -26.26
C VAL A 12 13.28 -10.49 -27.44
N ARG A 13 12.78 -10.08 -28.62
CA ARG A 13 13.64 -9.90 -29.82
C ARG A 13 14.79 -8.94 -29.58
N SER A 14 14.58 -7.85 -28.81
CA SER A 14 15.62 -6.87 -28.54
C SER A 14 16.84 -7.46 -27.80
N TYR A 15 16.67 -8.56 -27.06
CA TYR A 15 17.79 -9.27 -26.42
C TYR A 15 18.67 -10.05 -27.39
N PHE A 16 18.12 -10.47 -28.52
CA PHE A 16 18.80 -11.35 -29.49
C PHE A 16 19.20 -10.63 -30.80
N GLN A 17 18.89 -9.33 -30.92
CA GLN A 17 19.27 -8.56 -32.12
C GLN A 17 20.80 -8.34 -32.16
N LYS A 18 21.41 -8.66 -33.32
CA LYS A 18 22.82 -8.37 -33.59
C LYS A 18 22.95 -6.89 -34.00
N GLY A 19 23.95 -6.19 -33.46
CA GLY A 19 24.32 -4.84 -33.93
C GLY A 19 23.84 -3.68 -33.05
N THR A 20 23.16 -3.93 -31.94
CA THR A 20 22.93 -2.90 -30.92
C THR A 20 24.12 -2.92 -29.93
N ASP A 21 24.53 -1.73 -29.48
CA ASP A 21 25.59 -1.55 -28.46
C ASP A 21 25.06 -2.10 -27.10
N HIS A 22 25.15 -3.41 -26.94
CA HIS A 22 24.73 -4.08 -25.73
C HIS A 22 25.78 -3.88 -24.62
N SER A 23 25.32 -3.43 -23.46
CA SER A 23 26.22 -3.37 -22.30
C SER A 23 26.81 -4.76 -21.98
N PRO A 24 28.03 -4.84 -21.41
CA PRO A 24 28.65 -6.12 -21.02
C PRO A 24 27.72 -7.00 -20.18
N LYS A 25 26.93 -6.40 -19.34
CA LYS A 25 25.92 -7.07 -18.52
C LYS A 25 24.83 -7.74 -19.36
N HIS A 26 24.40 -7.13 -20.45
CA HIS A 26 23.40 -7.67 -21.36
C HIS A 26 23.92 -8.90 -22.09
N THR A 27 25.16 -8.84 -22.59
CA THR A 27 25.83 -9.98 -23.26
C THR A 27 25.94 -11.19 -22.34
N VAL A 28 26.32 -10.97 -21.08
CA VAL A 28 26.39 -12.03 -20.06
C VAL A 28 24.99 -12.58 -19.74
N LEU A 29 23.95 -11.73 -19.63
CA LEU A 29 22.59 -12.20 -19.44
C LEU A 29 22.16 -13.13 -20.57
N VAL A 30 22.33 -12.71 -21.82
CA VAL A 30 21.91 -13.50 -23.00
C VAL A 30 22.59 -14.84 -23.04
N SER A 31 23.92 -14.91 -22.71
CA SER A 31 24.65 -16.17 -22.69
C SER A 31 24.20 -17.17 -21.62
N HIS A 32 23.42 -16.72 -20.64
CA HIS A 32 22.88 -17.56 -19.55
C HIS A 32 21.39 -17.90 -19.72
N ILE A 33 20.77 -17.45 -20.80
CA ILE A 33 19.36 -17.78 -21.06
C ILE A 33 19.27 -19.25 -21.48
N ALA A 34 18.59 -20.05 -20.67
CA ALA A 34 18.28 -21.45 -20.97
C ALA A 34 16.83 -21.61 -21.45
N ASP A 35 15.91 -20.83 -20.87
CA ASP A 35 14.49 -20.87 -21.17
C ASP A 35 13.83 -19.51 -20.94
N LEU A 36 12.60 -19.34 -21.43
CA LEU A 36 11.83 -18.11 -21.34
C LEU A 36 10.36 -18.42 -21.05
N GLU A 37 9.88 -17.87 -19.96
CA GLU A 37 8.47 -17.94 -19.58
C GLU A 37 7.80 -16.57 -19.71
N THR A 38 6.54 -16.53 -20.14
CA THR A 38 5.77 -15.30 -20.31
C THR A 38 4.42 -15.40 -19.60
N ILE A 39 4.06 -14.32 -18.89
CA ILE A 39 2.77 -14.18 -18.23
C ILE A 39 2.09 -12.93 -18.78
N VAL A 40 0.91 -13.10 -19.36
CA VAL A 40 0.10 -11.98 -19.88
C VAL A 40 -0.79 -11.45 -18.77
N THR A 41 -0.76 -10.13 -18.56
CA THR A 41 -1.57 -9.42 -17.57
C THR A 41 -2.61 -8.52 -18.26
N ARG A 42 -3.67 -8.15 -17.54
CA ARG A 42 -4.77 -7.33 -18.08
C ARG A 42 -4.43 -5.84 -18.13
N SER A 43 -3.44 -5.40 -17.36
CA SER A 43 -3.04 -3.99 -17.28
C SER A 43 -1.55 -3.84 -17.04
N GLU A 44 -1.01 -2.67 -17.40
CA GLU A 44 0.40 -2.33 -17.08
C GLU A 44 0.66 -2.31 -15.57
N LEU A 45 -0.33 -1.90 -14.77
CA LEU A 45 -0.22 -1.88 -13.31
C LEU A 45 -0.08 -3.30 -12.76
N GLU A 46 -0.88 -4.23 -13.23
CA GLU A 46 -0.81 -5.64 -12.84
C GLU A 46 0.56 -6.24 -13.22
N ALA A 47 1.07 -5.94 -14.44
CA ALA A 47 2.40 -6.34 -14.88
C ALA A 47 3.50 -5.80 -13.94
N LEU A 48 3.40 -4.54 -13.51
CA LEU A 48 4.37 -3.91 -12.61
C LEU A 48 4.36 -4.57 -11.22
N ILE A 49 3.18 -4.87 -10.68
CA ILE A 49 3.02 -5.54 -9.38
C ILE A 49 3.57 -6.97 -9.47
N LEU A 50 3.24 -7.69 -10.54
CA LEU A 50 3.71 -9.05 -10.77
C LEU A 50 5.24 -9.09 -10.90
N GLU A 51 5.85 -8.21 -11.70
CA GLU A 51 7.31 -8.07 -11.84
C GLU A 51 7.97 -7.86 -10.47
N SER A 52 7.44 -6.91 -9.66
CA SER A 52 7.97 -6.62 -8.34
C SER A 52 7.90 -7.83 -7.40
N ASN A 53 6.78 -8.57 -7.41
CA ASN A 53 6.59 -9.74 -6.56
C ASN A 53 7.53 -10.88 -6.97
N LEU A 54 7.64 -11.16 -8.27
CA LEU A 54 8.53 -12.18 -8.79
C LEU A 54 10.01 -11.85 -8.51
N ILE A 55 10.44 -10.59 -8.65
CA ILE A 55 11.80 -10.16 -8.31
C ILE A 55 12.07 -10.37 -6.81
N LYS A 56 11.12 -10.05 -5.93
CA LYS A 56 11.27 -10.26 -4.48
C LYS A 56 11.34 -11.74 -4.13
N GLN A 57 10.53 -12.56 -4.78
CA GLN A 57 10.47 -14.02 -4.55
C GLN A 57 11.72 -14.73 -5.05
N HIS A 58 12.14 -14.47 -6.29
CA HIS A 58 13.21 -15.22 -6.96
C HIS A 58 14.59 -14.57 -6.84
N ARG A 59 14.68 -13.27 -6.49
CA ARG A 59 15.91 -12.47 -6.38
C ARG A 59 16.90 -12.72 -7.54
N PRO A 60 16.46 -12.55 -8.80
CA PRO A 60 17.24 -12.96 -9.95
C PRO A 60 18.52 -12.13 -10.10
N ARG A 61 19.65 -12.81 -10.34
CA ARG A 61 21.00 -12.22 -10.37
C ARG A 61 21.16 -11.05 -11.36
N PHE A 62 20.45 -11.10 -12.49
CA PHE A 62 20.58 -10.10 -13.56
C PHE A 62 19.58 -8.94 -13.44
N ASN A 63 18.59 -9.04 -12.58
CA ASN A 63 17.88 -7.83 -12.24
C ASN A 63 18.86 -6.94 -11.49
N VAL A 64 19.03 -5.70 -11.99
CA VAL A 64 19.59 -4.67 -11.13
C VAL A 64 18.66 -4.71 -9.93
N VAL A 65 19.17 -5.10 -8.77
CA VAL A 65 18.49 -4.77 -7.54
C VAL A 65 18.28 -3.27 -7.65
N LEU A 66 17.06 -2.90 -7.99
CA LEU A 66 16.67 -1.53 -7.87
C LEU A 66 16.89 -1.26 -6.40
N ARG A 67 18.02 -0.58 -6.08
CA ARG A 67 18.26 -0.01 -4.76
C ARG A 67 17.18 1.03 -4.45
N ASP A 68 16.45 1.43 -5.46
CA ASP A 68 15.13 1.99 -5.39
C ASP A 68 14.16 0.84 -5.03
N ASP A 69 14.27 0.40 -3.77
CA ASP A 69 13.20 -0.34 -3.10
C ASP A 69 12.03 0.64 -2.98
N LYS A 70 11.45 1.01 -4.12
CA LYS A 70 10.19 1.75 -4.21
C LYS A 70 9.14 0.82 -3.64
N GLN A 71 9.22 0.69 -2.33
CA GLN A 71 8.20 0.02 -1.55
C GLN A 71 6.96 0.87 -1.74
N TYR A 72 6.05 0.34 -2.56
CA TYR A 72 4.76 0.99 -2.74
C TYR A 72 4.13 1.19 -1.36
N PRO A 73 3.56 2.36 -1.11
CA PRO A 73 2.96 2.63 0.18
C PRO A 73 1.71 1.79 0.39
N TYR A 74 1.55 1.36 1.63
CA TYR A 74 0.36 0.70 2.17
C TYR A 74 -0.27 1.59 3.22
N LEU A 75 -1.56 1.45 3.41
CA LEU A 75 -2.27 1.98 4.55
C LEU A 75 -2.34 0.89 5.62
N ARG A 76 -1.73 1.15 6.78
CA ARG A 76 -1.72 0.24 7.94
C ARG A 76 -2.79 0.64 8.94
N LEU A 77 -3.61 -0.31 9.38
CA LEU A 77 -4.62 -0.18 10.42
C LEU A 77 -4.36 -1.22 11.52
N PRO A 78 -3.83 -0.84 12.68
CA PRO A 78 -3.47 -1.74 13.77
C PRO A 78 -4.68 -2.08 14.63
N ILE A 79 -5.55 -2.96 14.17
CA ILE A 79 -6.85 -3.30 14.78
C ILE A 79 -6.77 -3.86 16.21
N LYS A 80 -5.60 -4.27 16.68
CA LYS A 80 -5.39 -4.79 18.04
C LYS A 80 -5.14 -3.71 19.08
N GLU A 81 -4.87 -2.48 18.64
CA GLU A 81 -4.68 -1.36 19.55
C GLU A 81 -6.05 -0.86 20.07
N ASP A 82 -6.09 -0.30 21.26
CA ASP A 82 -7.32 0.26 21.85
C ASP A 82 -7.88 1.41 21.02
N PHE A 83 -6.99 2.23 20.45
CA PHE A 83 -7.34 3.37 19.59
C PHE A 83 -6.50 3.33 18.31
N PRO A 84 -6.86 2.44 17.34
CA PRO A 84 -6.09 2.27 16.12
C PRO A 84 -6.00 3.54 15.29
N ARG A 85 -4.81 3.85 14.77
CA ARG A 85 -4.57 5.01 13.89
C ARG A 85 -4.14 4.56 12.52
N LEU A 86 -4.69 5.19 11.49
CA LEU A 86 -4.26 4.95 10.12
C LEU A 86 -2.88 5.57 9.88
N SER A 87 -1.96 4.78 9.37
CA SER A 87 -0.61 5.20 9.02
C SER A 87 -0.20 4.72 7.64
N ILE A 88 0.63 5.53 6.95
CA ILE A 88 1.22 5.14 5.67
C ILE A 88 2.56 4.46 5.96
N VAL A 89 2.69 3.23 5.52
CA VAL A 89 3.91 2.44 5.68
C VAL A 89 4.39 1.92 4.33
N ARG A 90 5.66 1.59 4.23
CA ARG A 90 6.24 1.04 2.99
C ARG A 90 6.59 -0.45 3.12
N ARG A 91 6.45 -1.03 4.32
CA ARG A 91 6.70 -2.44 4.58
C ARG A 91 5.53 -3.04 5.31
N VAL A 92 5.08 -4.19 4.83
CA VAL A 92 4.13 -5.03 5.55
C VAL A 92 4.90 -5.80 6.63
N GLN A 93 4.39 -5.79 7.86
CA GLN A 93 4.94 -6.52 9.00
C GLN A 93 3.93 -7.57 9.46
N GLN A 94 4.41 -8.60 10.13
CA GLN A 94 3.54 -9.63 10.73
C GLN A 94 3.18 -9.23 12.18
N ASP A 95 2.54 -8.07 12.32
CA ASP A 95 2.14 -7.49 13.61
C ASP A 95 0.65 -7.64 13.91
N GLY A 96 -0.08 -8.32 13.02
CA GLY A 96 -1.52 -8.52 13.13
C GLY A 96 -2.35 -7.27 12.80
N ALA A 97 -1.73 -6.21 12.26
CA ALA A 97 -2.44 -5.08 11.67
C ALA A 97 -2.99 -5.44 10.28
N LEU A 98 -4.02 -4.73 9.85
CA LEU A 98 -4.50 -4.80 8.47
C LEU A 98 -3.68 -3.86 7.58
N TYR A 99 -3.38 -4.34 6.37
CA TYR A 99 -2.61 -3.61 5.38
C TYR A 99 -3.39 -3.55 4.08
N TYR A 100 -3.68 -2.34 3.62
CA TYR A 100 -4.40 -2.08 2.38
C TYR A 100 -3.45 -1.50 1.35
N GLY A 101 -3.49 -2.01 0.12
CA GLY A 101 -2.59 -1.62 -0.96
C GLY A 101 -1.94 -2.84 -1.62
N PRO A 102 -0.89 -2.68 -2.41
CA PRO A 102 -0.08 -1.46 -2.62
C PRO A 102 -0.80 -0.37 -3.43
N TYR A 103 -0.59 0.88 -3.07
CA TYR A 103 -1.16 2.02 -3.81
C TYR A 103 -0.18 2.58 -4.83
N THR A 104 -0.65 2.70 -6.07
CA THR A 104 0.06 3.39 -7.15
C THR A 104 -0.92 4.30 -7.90
N PRO A 105 -0.59 5.56 -8.11
CA PRO A 105 0.55 6.33 -7.60
C PRO A 105 0.39 6.69 -6.11
N ALA A 106 1.49 7.03 -5.41
CA ALA A 106 1.47 7.41 -4.00
C ALA A 106 0.56 8.62 -3.68
N GLY A 107 0.24 9.43 -4.69
CA GLY A 107 -0.74 10.52 -4.60
C GLY A 107 -2.15 10.00 -4.28
N ALA A 108 -2.59 8.92 -4.91
CA ALA A 108 -3.91 8.33 -4.69
C ALA A 108 -4.11 7.92 -3.23
N LEU A 109 -3.08 7.34 -2.58
CA LEU A 109 -3.15 6.98 -1.17
C LEU A 109 -3.35 8.20 -0.27
N ARG A 110 -2.68 9.31 -0.56
CA ARG A 110 -2.82 10.55 0.22
C ARG A 110 -4.21 11.14 0.08
N GLU A 111 -4.79 11.09 -1.11
CA GLU A 111 -6.17 11.54 -1.34
C GLU A 111 -7.17 10.61 -0.63
N THR A 112 -7.03 9.30 -0.72
CA THR A 112 -7.84 8.33 0.05
C THR A 112 -7.75 8.62 1.55
N LEU A 113 -6.55 8.83 2.08
CA LEU A 113 -6.38 9.15 3.49
C LEU A 113 -7.03 10.48 3.89
N LYS A 114 -7.01 11.50 3.01
CA LYS A 114 -7.72 12.77 3.26
C LYS A 114 -9.24 12.56 3.33
N VAL A 115 -9.79 11.74 2.42
CA VAL A 115 -11.22 11.41 2.42
C VAL A 115 -11.60 10.69 3.72
N ILE A 116 -10.85 9.67 4.11
CA ILE A 116 -11.09 8.93 5.35
C ILE A 116 -11.06 9.87 6.57
N LYS A 117 -10.02 10.69 6.70
CA LYS A 117 -9.88 11.66 7.80
C LYS A 117 -10.98 12.72 7.84
N LYS A 118 -11.64 12.98 6.72
CA LYS A 118 -12.77 13.92 6.65
C LYS A 118 -14.09 13.23 7.01
N ALA A 119 -14.26 11.98 6.59
CA ALA A 119 -15.49 11.23 6.76
C ALA A 119 -15.59 10.53 8.12
N PHE A 120 -14.46 10.09 8.67
CA PHE A 120 -14.42 9.30 9.91
C PHE A 120 -13.58 10.01 10.97
N PRO A 121 -14.14 10.29 12.17
CA PRO A 121 -13.47 11.04 13.22
C PRO A 121 -12.44 10.21 14.00
N LEU A 122 -11.45 9.67 13.30
CA LEU A 122 -10.33 8.92 13.88
C LEU A 122 -9.24 9.84 14.42
N ALA A 123 -8.58 9.44 15.49
CA ALA A 123 -7.41 10.13 16.02
C ALA A 123 -6.26 10.14 15.01
N THR A 124 -5.69 11.31 14.75
CA THR A 124 -4.55 11.53 13.84
C THR A 124 -3.30 12.02 14.57
N CYS A 125 -3.42 12.34 15.84
CA CYS A 125 -2.34 12.78 16.71
C CYS A 125 -1.36 11.64 17.04
N THR A 126 -0.20 11.99 17.56
CA THR A 126 0.85 11.05 18.00
C THR A 126 0.91 10.88 19.51
N ILE A 127 0.09 11.64 20.28
CA ILE A 127 0.05 11.56 21.73
C ILE A 127 -0.51 10.22 22.19
N GLU A 128 -0.13 9.81 23.39
CA GLU A 128 -0.74 8.66 24.06
C GLU A 128 -2.21 8.93 24.34
N ILE A 129 -3.07 7.94 24.09
CA ILE A 129 -4.50 8.03 24.34
C ILE A 129 -4.80 7.23 25.60
N ASP A 130 -4.66 7.87 26.76
CA ASP A 130 -4.91 7.30 28.09
C ASP A 130 -6.16 7.87 28.80
N GLY A 131 -6.89 8.74 28.10
CA GLY A 131 -8.09 9.39 28.62
C GLY A 131 -7.85 10.49 29.65
N LYS A 132 -6.59 10.93 29.86
CA LYS A 132 -6.22 11.87 30.93
C LYS A 132 -5.81 13.26 30.44
N ALA A 133 -5.89 13.51 29.12
CA ALA A 133 -5.57 14.83 28.60
C ALA A 133 -6.52 15.90 29.16
N GLU A 134 -6.00 17.00 29.66
CA GLU A 134 -6.78 18.06 30.30
C GLU A 134 -7.78 18.73 29.35
N ARG A 135 -7.43 18.79 28.04
CA ARG A 135 -8.28 19.39 27.01
C ARG A 135 -8.13 18.70 25.66
N ALA A 136 -9.22 18.73 24.91
CA ALA A 136 -9.21 18.28 23.51
C ALA A 136 -8.40 19.21 22.62
N CYS A 137 -7.87 18.67 21.52
CA CYS A 137 -7.12 19.43 20.53
C CYS A 137 -8.04 20.01 19.44
N ILE A 138 -7.47 20.79 18.52
CA ILE A 138 -8.18 21.41 17.40
C ILE A 138 -8.94 20.40 16.51
N GLU A 139 -8.46 19.16 16.39
CA GLU A 139 -9.13 18.12 15.60
C GLU A 139 -10.51 17.75 16.18
N PHE A 140 -10.69 17.89 17.49
CA PHE A 140 -11.99 17.75 18.15
C PHE A 140 -12.89 18.93 17.82
N GLU A 141 -12.39 20.16 17.93
CA GLU A 141 -13.17 21.36 17.63
C GLU A 141 -13.72 21.37 16.18
N ILE A 142 -12.94 20.88 15.23
CA ILE A 142 -13.33 20.77 13.83
C ILE A 142 -14.03 19.43 13.50
N LYS A 143 -14.45 18.67 14.53
CA LYS A 143 -15.19 17.39 14.41
C LYS A 143 -14.49 16.29 13.60
N ARG A 144 -13.18 16.30 13.57
CA ARG A 144 -12.35 15.25 12.90
C ARG A 144 -11.84 14.18 13.86
N CYS A 145 -12.05 14.36 15.16
CA CYS A 145 -11.70 13.42 16.21
C CYS A 145 -12.71 13.58 17.35
N MET A 146 -13.05 12.50 18.03
CA MET A 146 -13.97 12.52 19.18
C MET A 146 -13.24 12.62 20.52
N ALA A 147 -11.98 13.04 20.51
CA ALA A 147 -11.11 13.25 21.67
C ALA A 147 -11.04 12.06 22.63
N PRO A 148 -10.69 10.85 22.19
CA PRO A 148 -10.51 9.72 23.12
C PRO A 148 -9.39 9.97 24.14
N CYS A 149 -8.47 10.88 23.84
CA CYS A 149 -7.38 11.28 24.76
C CYS A 149 -7.87 11.97 26.04
N THR A 150 -9.06 12.58 26.02
CA THR A 150 -9.70 13.21 27.19
C THR A 150 -10.75 12.31 27.85
N GLY A 151 -10.90 11.06 27.36
CA GLY A 151 -11.95 10.17 27.84
C GLY A 151 -13.34 10.44 27.27
N ASN A 152 -13.50 11.37 26.32
CA ASN A 152 -14.81 11.70 25.73
C ASN A 152 -15.36 10.61 24.81
N GLN A 153 -14.56 9.62 24.46
CA GLN A 153 -14.99 8.51 23.61
C GLN A 153 -14.51 7.18 24.20
N SER A 154 -15.44 6.21 24.30
CA SER A 154 -15.13 4.85 24.73
C SER A 154 -14.30 4.09 23.68
N LYS A 155 -13.66 3.00 24.10
CA LYS A 155 -12.95 2.09 23.16
C LYS A 155 -13.94 1.45 22.19
N GLU A 156 -15.09 1.05 22.67
CA GLU A 156 -16.16 0.40 21.91
C GLU A 156 -16.67 1.32 20.80
N ASP A 157 -17.00 2.58 21.12
CA ASP A 157 -17.44 3.56 20.12
C ASP A 157 -16.34 3.87 19.11
N TYR A 158 -15.08 3.92 19.54
CA TYR A 158 -13.96 4.12 18.64
C TYR A 158 -13.79 2.94 17.69
N HIS A 159 -13.88 1.70 18.19
CA HIS A 159 -13.80 0.51 17.36
C HIS A 159 -14.96 0.36 16.39
N HIS A 160 -16.14 0.91 16.69
CA HIS A 160 -17.24 0.99 15.73
C HIS A 160 -16.85 1.85 14.51
N ILE A 161 -16.24 3.02 14.74
CA ILE A 161 -15.71 3.86 13.65
C ILE A 161 -14.61 3.13 12.87
N VAL A 162 -13.73 2.40 13.56
CA VAL A 162 -12.69 1.59 12.92
C VAL A 162 -13.30 0.52 12.02
N ALA A 163 -14.40 -0.11 12.42
CA ALA A 163 -15.11 -1.08 11.60
C ALA A 163 -15.68 -0.46 10.33
N GLN A 164 -16.27 0.73 10.43
CA GLN A 164 -16.78 1.49 9.27
C GLN A 164 -15.63 1.87 8.29
N VAL A 165 -14.49 2.31 8.81
CA VAL A 165 -13.30 2.59 7.99
C VAL A 165 -12.81 1.32 7.29
N ARG A 166 -12.86 0.18 7.97
CA ARG A 166 -12.51 -1.10 7.38
C ARG A 166 -13.44 -1.48 6.24
N GLN A 167 -14.76 -1.38 6.42
CA GLN A 167 -15.75 -1.63 5.37
C GLN A 167 -15.51 -0.74 4.15
N PHE A 168 -15.26 0.56 4.36
CA PHE A 168 -14.91 1.50 3.31
C PHE A 168 -13.65 1.07 2.54
N LEU A 169 -12.58 0.67 3.23
CA LEU A 169 -11.32 0.24 2.62
C LEU A 169 -11.43 -1.12 1.90
N GLU A 170 -12.37 -1.95 2.30
CA GLU A 170 -12.68 -3.25 1.66
C GLU A 170 -13.63 -3.10 0.47
N GLY A 171 -14.10 -1.88 0.17
CA GLY A 171 -15.03 -1.60 -0.95
C GLY A 171 -16.46 -2.08 -0.69
N ARG A 172 -16.88 -2.19 0.57
CA ARG A 172 -18.23 -2.60 0.98
C ARG A 172 -19.12 -1.37 1.20
N ASP A 173 -19.14 -0.48 0.21
CA ASP A 173 -19.79 0.81 0.32
C ASP A 173 -21.32 0.69 0.54
N HIS A 174 -21.96 -0.36 0.04
CA HIS A 174 -23.40 -0.60 0.23
C HIS A 174 -23.74 -0.90 1.70
N GLU A 175 -22.98 -1.75 2.36
CA GLU A 175 -23.16 -2.07 3.77
C GLU A 175 -22.98 -0.84 4.66
N LEU A 176 -22.00 0.00 4.33
CA LEU A 176 -21.71 1.24 5.05
C LEU A 176 -22.85 2.26 4.93
N LEU A 177 -23.49 2.37 3.78
CA LEU A 177 -24.61 3.28 3.56
C LEU A 177 -25.87 2.87 4.32
N ASP A 178 -26.04 1.57 4.56
CA ASP A 178 -27.17 1.05 5.35
C ASP A 178 -26.94 1.28 6.85
N ASP A 179 -25.71 1.19 7.35
CA ASP A 179 -25.33 1.47 8.75
C ASP A 179 -25.41 2.97 9.10
N LEU A 180 -25.35 3.86 8.10
CA LEU A 180 -25.41 5.32 8.29
C LEU A 180 -26.83 5.90 8.14
N ARG A 181 -27.84 5.09 7.85
CA ARG A 181 -29.27 5.47 7.78
C ARG A 181 -29.99 5.22 9.07
#